data_a5020b27ed345e86a46645029de29c62
#
_entry.id   a5020b27ed345e86a46645029de29c62
#
_cell.length_a   1.000
_cell.length_b   1.000
_cell.length_c   1.000
_cell.angle_alpha   90.00
_cell.angle_beta   90.00
_cell.angle_gamma   90.00
#
_symmetry.space_group_name_H-M   'P 1'
#
loop_
_entity.id
_entity.type
_entity.pdbx_description
1 polymer ?
#
loop_
_entity_poly.entity_id
_entity_poly.type
_entity_poly.pdbx_seq_one_letter_code
_entity_poly.pdbx_strand_id
1 'polypeptide(L)'
;KDIPVIWVDHGFNTPATYRHISQVVKHLNLNLQVYSPKMSAAHYTAVHGPIPELDTPEHDLFSRIVKLEPFDRAMDDFKPDIWLNGIRHDQNDFRQDLHVFTFGSHDTVRVAPMFHLTKAEVETYISDRNLPDNHDYYDPTKGEEHRECGLMKRV
;
A
#
# COMPACT_ATOMS: atom_id res chain seq x y z
N LYS A 1 0.92 -7.93 -19.34
CA LYS A 1 1.33 -8.97 -18.35
C LYS A 1 2.73 -8.74 -17.78
N ASP A 2 3.46 -7.77 -18.31
CA ASP A 2 4.88 -7.56 -17.95
C ASP A 2 5.08 -6.39 -16.97
N ILE A 3 4.01 -5.68 -16.62
CA ILE A 3 4.08 -4.58 -15.66
C ILE A 3 4.31 -5.16 -14.26
N PRO A 4 5.40 -4.78 -13.58
CA PRO A 4 5.63 -5.23 -12.20
C PRO A 4 4.58 -4.62 -11.26
N VAL A 5 4.06 -5.46 -10.37
CA VAL A 5 3.19 -5.04 -9.28
C VAL A 5 4.00 -5.12 -7.98
N ILE A 6 4.30 -3.98 -7.38
CA ILE A 6 5.09 -3.91 -6.16
C ILE A 6 4.16 -4.04 -4.95
N TRP A 7 4.49 -4.99 -4.08
CA TRP A 7 3.88 -5.11 -2.77
C TRP A 7 4.93 -4.97 -1.68
N VAL A 8 4.71 -3.98 -0.81
CA VAL A 8 5.50 -3.84 0.42
C VAL A 8 4.85 -4.72 1.49
N ASP A 9 5.48 -5.87 1.75
CA ASP A 9 5.09 -6.74 2.86
C ASP A 9 5.81 -6.33 4.13
N HIS A 10 5.16 -5.54 4.96
CA HIS A 10 5.73 -5.07 6.24
C HIS A 10 5.79 -6.15 7.33
N GLY A 11 5.28 -7.36 7.08
CA GLY A 11 5.34 -8.50 8.00
C GLY A 11 4.31 -8.51 9.13
N PHE A 12 3.48 -7.46 9.24
CA PHE A 12 2.40 -7.34 10.25
C PHE A 12 1.01 -7.53 9.63
N ASN A 13 0.93 -7.99 8.39
CA ASN A 13 -0.34 -8.25 7.72
C ASN A 13 -1.10 -9.40 8.39
N THR A 14 -2.44 -9.35 8.30
CA THR A 14 -3.28 -10.45 8.77
C THR A 14 -3.16 -11.68 7.86
N PRO A 15 -3.46 -12.89 8.37
CA PRO A 15 -3.53 -14.07 7.51
C PRO A 15 -4.55 -13.95 6.36
N ALA A 16 -5.62 -13.16 6.54
CA ALA A 16 -6.60 -12.88 5.49
C ALA A 16 -5.95 -12.11 4.32
N THR A 17 -5.17 -11.09 4.62
CA THR A 17 -4.42 -10.31 3.61
C THR A 17 -3.46 -11.18 2.80
N TYR A 18 -2.69 -12.06 3.46
CA TYR A 18 -1.76 -12.98 2.76
C TYR A 18 -2.49 -13.96 1.84
N ARG A 19 -3.62 -14.53 2.30
CA ARG A 19 -4.44 -15.40 1.45
C ARG A 19 -5.02 -14.66 0.26
N HIS A 20 -5.55 -13.45 0.48
CA HIS A 20 -6.11 -12.63 -0.57
C HIS A 20 -5.08 -12.29 -1.65
N ILE A 21 -3.87 -11.84 -1.27
CA ILE A 21 -2.80 -11.55 -2.23
C ILE A 21 -2.48 -12.79 -3.07
N SER A 22 -2.36 -13.96 -2.45
CA SER A 22 -2.10 -15.20 -3.17
C SER A 22 -3.21 -15.54 -4.18
N GLN A 23 -4.46 -15.28 -3.84
CA GLN A 23 -5.61 -15.45 -4.74
C GLN A 23 -5.57 -14.47 -5.91
N VAL A 24 -5.35 -13.17 -5.63
CA VAL A 24 -5.28 -12.12 -6.66
C VAL A 24 -4.14 -12.38 -7.64
N VAL A 25 -2.95 -12.70 -7.13
CA VAL A 25 -1.78 -13.02 -7.97
C VAL A 25 -2.09 -14.16 -8.93
N LYS A 26 -2.69 -15.23 -8.43
CA LYS A 26 -3.07 -16.40 -9.23
C LYS A 26 -4.18 -16.06 -10.23
N HIS A 27 -5.22 -15.36 -9.79
CA HIS A 27 -6.40 -15.06 -10.61
C HIS A 27 -6.05 -14.13 -11.78
N LEU A 28 -5.26 -13.08 -11.51
CA LEU A 28 -4.88 -12.08 -12.50
C LEU A 28 -3.54 -12.36 -13.19
N ASN A 29 -2.84 -13.43 -12.80
CA ASN A 29 -1.49 -13.76 -13.29
C ASN A 29 -0.54 -12.54 -13.18
N LEU A 30 -0.45 -11.95 -11.97
CA LEU A 30 0.33 -10.75 -11.74
C LEU A 30 1.83 -11.04 -11.72
N ASN A 31 2.61 -10.11 -12.25
CA ASN A 31 4.06 -10.05 -12.07
C ASN A 31 4.37 -9.38 -10.71
N LEU A 32 4.09 -10.11 -9.60
CA LEU A 32 4.25 -9.58 -8.26
C LEU A 32 5.72 -9.55 -7.84
N GLN A 33 6.14 -8.39 -7.35
CA GLN A 33 7.44 -8.15 -6.73
C GLN A 33 7.24 -7.80 -5.26
N VAL A 34 7.76 -8.62 -4.35
CA VAL A 34 7.57 -8.44 -2.91
C VAL A 34 8.80 -7.79 -2.31
N TYR A 35 8.60 -6.66 -1.61
CA TYR A 35 9.62 -5.97 -0.87
C TYR A 35 9.31 -6.01 0.61
N SER A 36 10.15 -6.70 1.38
CA SER A 36 10.03 -6.79 2.84
C SER A 36 11.10 -5.95 3.53
N PRO A 37 10.83 -5.47 4.76
CA PRO A 37 11.85 -4.80 5.57
C PRO A 37 13.09 -5.68 5.75
N LYS A 38 14.26 -5.06 5.90
CA LYS A 38 15.51 -5.76 6.24
C LYS A 38 15.43 -6.42 7.62
N MET A 39 14.63 -5.84 8.53
CA MET A 39 14.30 -6.42 9.82
C MET A 39 12.93 -7.07 9.76
N SER A 40 12.83 -8.35 10.08
CA SER A 40 11.53 -9.05 10.13
C SER A 40 10.63 -8.50 11.23
N ALA A 41 9.32 -8.66 11.10
CA ALA A 41 8.35 -8.26 12.12
C ALA A 41 8.66 -8.89 13.50
N ALA A 42 9.03 -10.18 13.51
CA ALA A 42 9.42 -10.88 14.75
C ALA A 42 10.67 -10.26 15.38
N HIS A 43 11.69 -9.91 14.58
CA HIS A 43 12.90 -9.26 15.07
C HIS A 43 12.58 -7.86 15.60
N TYR A 44 11.79 -7.06 14.83
CA TYR A 44 11.36 -5.74 15.28
C TYR A 44 10.65 -5.81 16.64
N THR A 45 9.68 -6.71 16.77
CA THR A 45 8.90 -6.87 18.00
C THR A 45 9.78 -7.30 19.19
N ALA A 46 10.77 -8.15 18.96
CA ALA A 46 11.70 -8.59 20.02
C ALA A 46 12.60 -7.47 20.53
N VAL A 47 13.00 -6.53 19.67
CA VAL A 47 13.95 -5.45 20.00
C VAL A 47 13.24 -4.17 20.45
N HIS A 48 12.14 -3.81 19.79
CA HIS A 48 11.46 -2.53 19.97
C HIS A 48 10.09 -2.64 20.66
N GLY A 49 9.58 -3.86 20.83
CA GLY A 49 8.23 -4.08 21.38
C GLY A 49 7.14 -4.15 20.30
N PRO A 50 5.86 -4.03 20.70
CA PRO A 50 4.72 -4.07 19.77
C PRO A 50 4.71 -2.88 18.83
N ILE A 51 3.75 -2.86 17.90
CA ILE A 51 3.52 -1.70 17.04
C ILE A 51 3.28 -0.47 17.92
N PRO A 52 4.04 0.62 17.73
CA PRO A 52 3.90 1.82 18.54
C PRO A 52 2.55 2.51 18.35
N GLU A 53 2.16 3.32 19.36
CA GLU A 53 0.96 4.15 19.25
C GLU A 53 1.07 5.15 18.10
N LEU A 54 -0.06 5.38 17.46
CA LEU A 54 -0.18 6.29 16.33
C LEU A 54 0.17 7.73 16.74
N ASP A 55 0.66 8.52 15.78
CA ASP A 55 1.02 9.92 15.94
C ASP A 55 2.15 10.17 16.96
N THR A 56 3.00 9.17 17.17
CA THR A 56 4.22 9.26 17.97
C THR A 56 5.47 9.21 17.11
N PRO A 57 6.61 9.78 17.57
CA PRO A 57 7.90 9.65 16.89
C PRO A 57 8.32 8.18 16.68
N GLU A 58 7.97 7.32 17.63
CA GLU A 58 8.23 5.88 17.58
C GLU A 58 7.45 5.23 16.45
N HIS A 59 6.19 5.64 16.21
CA HIS A 59 5.40 5.15 15.09
C HIS A 59 5.94 5.66 13.74
N ASP A 60 6.45 6.87 13.69
CA ASP A 60 7.10 7.41 12.50
C ASP A 60 8.37 6.62 12.15
N LEU A 61 9.19 6.29 13.16
CA LEU A 61 10.36 5.44 12.99
C LEU A 61 9.97 4.03 12.55
N PHE A 62 8.95 3.44 13.18
CA PHE A 62 8.39 2.15 12.79
C PHE A 62 7.96 2.15 11.32
N SER A 63 7.14 3.12 10.92
CA SER A 63 6.67 3.26 9.54
C SER A 63 7.82 3.41 8.55
N ARG A 64 8.87 4.13 8.93
CA ARG A 64 10.09 4.28 8.12
C ARG A 64 10.78 2.94 7.90
N ILE A 65 10.92 2.14 8.95
CA ILE A 65 11.60 0.84 8.90
C ILE A 65 10.77 -0.17 8.08
N VAL A 66 9.46 -0.27 8.36
CA VAL A 66 8.66 -1.38 7.85
C VAL A 66 7.92 -1.10 6.55
N LYS A 67 7.75 0.17 6.17
CA LYS A 67 7.02 0.56 4.94
C LYS A 67 7.85 1.40 3.98
N LEU A 68 8.51 2.47 4.49
CA LEU A 68 9.14 3.44 3.59
C LEU A 68 10.46 2.92 3.05
N GLU A 69 11.32 2.30 3.86
CA GLU A 69 12.58 1.71 3.38
C GLU A 69 12.36 0.66 2.29
N PRO A 70 11.49 -0.36 2.46
CA PRO A 70 11.29 -1.32 1.39
C PRO A 70 10.64 -0.71 0.14
N PHE A 71 9.80 0.32 0.29
CA PHE A 71 9.25 1.04 -0.85
C PHE A 71 10.32 1.84 -1.60
N ASP A 72 11.14 2.61 -0.89
CA ASP A 72 12.24 3.38 -1.48
C ASP A 72 13.19 2.45 -2.26
N ARG A 73 13.53 1.30 -1.69
CA ARG A 73 14.36 0.28 -2.34
C ARG A 73 13.70 -0.28 -3.61
N ALA A 74 12.39 -0.50 -3.59
CA ALA A 74 11.68 -0.90 -4.80
C ALA A 74 11.76 0.17 -5.90
N MET A 75 11.56 1.44 -5.52
CA MET A 75 11.67 2.55 -6.47
C MET A 75 13.09 2.70 -7.03
N ASP A 76 14.12 2.49 -6.21
CA ASP A 76 15.53 2.53 -6.64
C ASP A 76 15.88 1.37 -7.59
N ASP A 77 15.32 0.18 -7.37
CA ASP A 77 15.57 -1.00 -8.20
C ASP A 77 14.86 -0.89 -9.56
N PHE A 78 13.61 -0.42 -9.58
CA PHE A 78 12.80 -0.34 -10.80
C PHE A 78 12.97 0.97 -11.56
N LYS A 79 13.24 2.08 -10.87
CA LYS A 79 13.35 3.44 -11.43
C LYS A 79 12.23 3.75 -12.42
N PRO A 80 10.96 3.60 -12.04
CA PRO A 80 9.86 3.81 -12.97
C PRO A 80 9.68 5.29 -13.28
N ASP A 81 9.44 5.64 -14.53
CA ASP A 81 8.99 7.00 -14.91
C ASP A 81 7.59 7.28 -14.38
N ILE A 82 6.75 6.23 -14.35
CA ILE A 82 5.35 6.30 -13.91
C ILE A 82 5.04 5.13 -12.99
N TRP A 83 4.34 5.39 -11.89
CA TRP A 83 3.74 4.33 -11.10
C TRP A 83 2.25 4.57 -10.82
N LEU A 84 1.50 3.50 -10.86
CA LEU A 84 0.05 3.50 -10.69
C LEU A 84 -0.31 3.19 -9.24
N ASN A 85 -1.34 3.87 -8.72
CA ASN A 85 -1.90 3.57 -7.40
C ASN A 85 -3.43 3.54 -7.43
N GLY A 86 -4.03 3.00 -6.37
CA GLY A 86 -5.47 2.85 -6.22
C GLY A 86 -6.15 3.98 -5.44
N ILE A 87 -5.58 5.18 -5.42
CA ILE A 87 -6.16 6.30 -4.70
C ILE A 87 -7.46 6.73 -5.35
N ARG A 88 -8.47 7.00 -4.52
CA ARG A 88 -9.73 7.62 -4.91
C ARG A 88 -9.98 8.87 -4.05
N HIS A 89 -10.64 9.86 -4.63
CA HIS A 89 -10.95 11.13 -3.96
C HIS A 89 -11.92 10.96 -2.79
N ASP A 90 -12.78 9.91 -2.81
CA ASP A 90 -13.81 9.66 -1.81
C ASP A 90 -13.32 8.94 -0.53
N GLN A 91 -12.02 8.63 -0.43
CA GLN A 91 -11.50 7.84 0.68
C GLN A 91 -11.30 8.64 1.97
N ASN A 92 -10.95 9.91 1.87
CA ASN A 92 -10.84 10.86 2.99
C ASN A 92 -10.61 12.30 2.49
N ASP A 93 -10.71 13.29 3.39
CA ASP A 93 -10.61 14.72 3.06
C ASP A 93 -9.25 15.08 2.44
N PHE A 94 -8.15 14.52 2.96
CA PHE A 94 -6.81 14.76 2.39
C PHE A 94 -6.74 14.38 0.90
N ARG A 95 -7.44 13.31 0.49
CA ARG A 95 -7.40 12.83 -0.90
C ARG A 95 -8.29 13.61 -1.84
N GLN A 96 -9.27 14.36 -1.32
CA GLN A 96 -10.14 15.20 -2.16
C GLN A 96 -9.35 16.29 -2.89
N ASP A 97 -8.26 16.78 -2.28
CA ASP A 97 -7.42 17.85 -2.84
C ASP A 97 -6.29 17.33 -3.74
N LEU A 98 -6.17 16.00 -3.91
CA LEU A 98 -5.18 15.41 -4.81
C LEU A 98 -5.65 15.48 -6.26
N HIS A 99 -4.73 15.18 -7.16
CA HIS A 99 -4.99 15.11 -8.61
C HIS A 99 -4.73 13.69 -9.13
N VAL A 100 -5.32 13.37 -10.29
CA VAL A 100 -5.06 12.10 -11.00
C VAL A 100 -3.57 11.90 -11.27
N PHE A 101 -2.88 13.00 -11.57
CA PHE A 101 -1.43 13.02 -11.80
C PHE A 101 -0.77 13.87 -10.72
N THR A 102 0.22 13.31 -10.05
CA THR A 102 1.04 14.03 -9.07
C THR A 102 2.50 13.68 -9.25
N PHE A 103 3.38 14.64 -9.05
CA PHE A 103 4.82 14.37 -9.00
C PHE A 103 5.16 13.79 -7.61
N GLY A 104 5.93 12.73 -7.59
CA GLY A 104 6.35 12.05 -6.38
C GLY A 104 7.83 12.25 -6.09
N SER A 105 8.29 11.70 -4.96
CA SER A 105 9.70 11.41 -4.74
C SER A 105 10.22 10.48 -5.84
N HIS A 106 11.55 10.39 -6.00
CA HIS A 106 12.22 9.56 -7.01
C HIS A 106 11.99 10.01 -8.47
N ASP A 107 11.72 11.30 -8.71
CA ASP A 107 11.50 11.88 -10.06
C ASP A 107 10.43 11.14 -10.87
N THR A 108 9.40 10.61 -10.19
CA THR A 108 8.34 9.81 -10.80
C THR A 108 7.02 10.55 -10.94
N VAL A 109 6.24 10.19 -11.94
CA VAL A 109 4.84 10.61 -12.06
C VAL A 109 3.95 9.55 -11.41
N ARG A 110 3.21 9.94 -10.37
CA ARG A 110 2.16 9.11 -9.78
C ARG A 110 0.87 9.30 -10.54
N VAL A 111 0.23 8.19 -10.89
CA VAL A 111 -1.07 8.21 -11.58
C VAL A 111 -2.08 7.41 -10.79
N ALA A 112 -3.22 8.00 -10.52
CA ALA A 112 -4.36 7.39 -9.83
C ALA A 112 -5.52 7.15 -10.81
N PRO A 113 -5.53 6.04 -11.59
CA PRO A 113 -6.53 5.82 -12.63
C PRO A 113 -7.95 5.73 -12.10
N MET A 114 -8.12 5.34 -10.84
CA MET A 114 -9.43 5.19 -10.20
C MET A 114 -9.85 6.43 -9.40
N PHE A 115 -9.15 7.55 -9.54
CA PHE A 115 -9.30 8.73 -8.69
C PHE A 115 -10.75 9.23 -8.59
N HIS A 116 -11.47 9.25 -9.71
CA HIS A 116 -12.85 9.73 -9.80
C HIS A 116 -13.92 8.67 -9.49
N LEU A 117 -13.51 7.41 -9.29
CA LEU A 117 -14.47 6.37 -8.94
C LEU A 117 -14.85 6.45 -7.46
N THR A 118 -16.12 6.21 -7.19
CA THR A 118 -16.63 6.03 -5.83
C THR A 118 -16.37 4.61 -5.33
N LYS A 119 -16.47 4.41 -4.01
CA LYS A 119 -16.40 3.09 -3.41
C LYS A 119 -17.40 2.12 -4.05
N ALA A 120 -18.65 2.56 -4.22
CA ALA A 120 -19.72 1.75 -4.81
C ALA A 120 -19.43 1.34 -6.26
N GLU A 121 -18.86 2.23 -7.08
CA GLU A 121 -18.47 1.91 -8.45
C GLU A 121 -17.35 0.88 -8.51
N VAL A 122 -16.36 0.96 -7.60
CA VAL A 122 -15.29 -0.02 -7.49
C VAL A 122 -15.83 -1.38 -7.03
N GLU A 123 -16.70 -1.42 -6.03
CA GLU A 123 -17.36 -2.65 -5.55
C GLU A 123 -18.18 -3.30 -6.66
N THR A 124 -18.94 -2.51 -7.41
CA THR A 124 -19.67 -2.99 -8.59
C THR A 124 -18.74 -3.57 -9.65
N TYR A 125 -17.64 -2.88 -9.95
CA TYR A 125 -16.64 -3.35 -10.91
C TYR A 125 -16.02 -4.70 -10.50
N ILE A 126 -15.69 -4.85 -9.21
CA ILE A 126 -15.14 -6.09 -8.64
C ILE A 126 -16.15 -7.23 -8.78
N SER A 127 -17.40 -6.97 -8.38
CA SER A 127 -18.50 -7.94 -8.44
C SER A 127 -18.80 -8.39 -9.86
N ASP A 128 -19.00 -7.45 -10.79
CA ASP A 128 -19.35 -7.74 -12.19
C ASP A 128 -18.30 -8.59 -12.91
N ARG A 129 -17.05 -8.52 -12.46
CA ARG A 129 -15.91 -9.25 -13.05
C ARG A 129 -15.48 -10.45 -12.22
N ASN A 130 -16.22 -10.75 -11.15
CA ASN A 130 -15.91 -11.85 -10.24
C ASN A 130 -14.44 -11.83 -9.79
N LEU A 131 -13.93 -10.64 -9.45
CA LEU A 131 -12.57 -10.46 -8.97
C LEU A 131 -12.49 -10.85 -7.48
N PRO A 132 -11.35 -11.39 -7.03
CA PRO A 132 -11.14 -11.60 -5.61
C PRO A 132 -11.26 -10.31 -4.82
N ASP A 133 -12.01 -10.33 -3.72
CA ASP A 133 -12.14 -9.22 -2.80
C ASP A 133 -11.73 -9.61 -1.37
N ASN A 134 -11.29 -8.65 -0.57
CA ASN A 134 -10.91 -8.84 0.83
C ASN A 134 -11.82 -8.01 1.73
N HIS A 135 -12.99 -8.54 2.01
CA HIS A 135 -13.97 -7.89 2.88
C HIS A 135 -13.47 -7.69 4.32
N ASP A 136 -12.50 -8.52 4.76
CA ASP A 136 -11.90 -8.48 6.10
C ASP A 136 -10.56 -7.73 6.11
N TYR A 137 -10.35 -6.81 5.16
CA TYR A 137 -9.09 -6.06 5.10
C TYR A 137 -8.90 -5.20 6.35
N TYR A 138 -7.79 -5.43 7.02
CA TYR A 138 -7.33 -4.63 8.14
C TYR A 138 -5.80 -4.52 8.10
N ASP A 139 -5.29 -3.30 8.25
CA ASP A 139 -3.85 -3.04 8.37
C ASP A 139 -3.51 -2.67 9.83
N PRO A 140 -2.94 -3.60 10.63
CA PRO A 140 -2.63 -3.35 12.04
C PRO A 140 -1.66 -2.19 12.27
N THR A 141 -0.88 -1.84 11.26
CA THR A 141 0.12 -0.76 11.35
C THR A 141 -0.46 0.62 11.07
N LYS A 142 -1.71 0.67 10.63
CA LYS A 142 -2.39 1.89 10.23
C LYS A 142 -3.40 2.37 11.26
N GLY A 143 -3.94 1.44 12.05
CA GLY A 143 -5.00 1.70 13.01
C GLY A 143 -6.35 1.92 12.34
N GLU A 144 -6.78 3.18 12.21
CA GLU A 144 -8.07 3.52 11.62
C GLU A 144 -8.05 3.45 10.08
N GLU A 145 -9.17 3.03 9.49
CA GLU A 145 -9.30 2.86 8.03
C GLU A 145 -9.03 4.13 7.23
N HIS A 146 -9.42 5.29 7.75
CA HIS A 146 -9.33 6.57 7.04
C HIS A 146 -7.98 7.28 7.16
N ARG A 147 -7.03 6.68 7.89
CA ARG A 147 -5.71 7.27 8.08
C ARG A 147 -4.82 7.07 6.86
N GLU A 148 -4.10 8.13 6.46
CA GLU A 148 -3.07 8.03 5.42
C GLU A 148 -1.84 7.28 5.92
N CYS A 149 -1.32 6.38 5.07
CA CYS A 149 -0.02 5.79 5.32
C CYS A 149 1.11 6.78 4.95
N GLY A 150 2.27 6.64 5.57
CA GLY A 150 3.42 7.52 5.34
C GLY A 150 3.89 7.63 3.89
N LEU A 151 3.56 6.65 3.03
CA LEU A 151 3.86 6.66 1.60
C LEU A 151 3.17 7.82 0.85
N MET A 152 1.99 8.26 1.31
CA MET A 152 1.22 9.31 0.67
C MET A 152 1.56 10.71 1.15
N LYS A 153 2.17 10.83 2.34
CA LYS A 153 2.58 12.12 2.93
C LYS A 153 3.90 12.65 2.37
N ARG A 154 4.59 11.86 1.54
CA ARG A 154 5.81 12.29 0.83
C ARG A 154 5.43 12.95 -0.49
N VAL A 155 5.01 14.20 -0.42
CA VAL A 155 4.80 15.09 -1.58
C VAL A 155 6.00 16.01 -1.68
#